data_a01996a5b816ccd3440add8d5348ad5a
#
_entry.id   a01996a5b816ccd3440add8d5348ad5a
#
_cell.length_a   1.000
_cell.length_b   1.000
_cell.length_c   1.000
_cell.angle_alpha   90.00
_cell.angle_beta   90.00
_cell.angle_gamma   90.00
#
_symmetry.space_group_name_H-M   'P 1'
#
loop_
_entity.id
_entity.type
_entity.pdbx_description
1 polymer ?
#
loop_
_entity_poly.entity_id
_entity_poly.type
_entity_poly.pdbx_seq_one_letter_code
_entity_poly.pdbx_strand_id
1 'polypeptide(L)'
;SREGMEISRKTSPIYQNWLDINLEHINEAAESIKEKDMGKLGKVTEENCKFMHEVMETSIPSIVYMTGITNSCLDIVKDLKARGHELFYTIDAGPQVKIICNSNSSQIIKDEILSKTKIKEIIHTKVGGPPSLINEN
;
A
#
# COMPACT_ATOMS: atom_id res chain seq x y z
N SER A 1 -10.90 0.31 9.88
CA SER A 1 -11.96 -0.34 10.62
C SER A 1 -13.34 0.04 10.06
N ARG A 2 -14.37 -0.74 10.38
CA ARG A 2 -15.74 -0.49 9.87
C ARG A 2 -16.27 0.88 10.29
N GLU A 3 -15.99 1.30 11.51
CA GLU A 3 -16.39 2.61 12.04
C GLU A 3 -15.70 3.76 11.28
N GLY A 4 -14.40 3.65 11.03
CA GLY A 4 -13.66 4.64 10.24
C GLY A 4 -14.20 4.79 8.83
N MET A 5 -14.51 3.70 8.14
CA MET A 5 -15.12 3.73 6.82
C MET A 5 -16.50 4.40 6.81
N GLU A 6 -17.30 4.17 7.86
CA GLU A 6 -18.62 4.81 7.98
C GLU A 6 -18.50 6.33 8.23
N ILE A 7 -17.50 6.75 9.02
CA ILE A 7 -17.18 8.17 9.22
C ILE A 7 -16.76 8.80 7.89
N SER A 8 -15.84 8.16 7.16
CA SER A 8 -15.37 8.66 5.86
C SER A 8 -16.52 8.79 4.85
N ARG A 9 -17.38 7.77 4.76
CA ARG A 9 -18.55 7.78 3.89
C ARG A 9 -19.50 8.95 4.16
N LYS A 10 -19.68 9.32 5.43
CA LYS A 10 -20.61 10.37 5.84
C LYS A 10 -20.03 11.77 5.78
N THR A 11 -18.73 11.93 5.96
CA THR A 11 -18.13 13.23 6.25
C THR A 11 -17.03 13.67 5.28
N SER A 12 -16.35 12.75 4.57
CA SER A 12 -15.32 13.13 3.62
C SER A 12 -15.93 13.72 2.35
N PRO A 13 -15.55 14.93 1.95
CA PRO A 13 -16.08 15.58 0.75
C PRO A 13 -15.62 14.91 -0.55
N ILE A 14 -14.57 14.10 -0.50
CA ILE A 14 -14.00 13.42 -1.68
C ILE A 14 -14.33 11.92 -1.73
N TYR A 15 -15.16 11.42 -0.81
CA TYR A 15 -15.49 9.99 -0.73
C TYR A 15 -16.10 9.46 -2.03
N GLN A 16 -17.03 10.21 -2.65
CA GLN A 16 -17.65 9.79 -3.90
C GLN A 16 -16.65 9.74 -5.05
N ASN A 17 -15.77 10.75 -5.16
CA ASN A 17 -14.72 10.77 -6.17
C ASN A 17 -13.78 9.56 -6.02
N TRP A 18 -13.46 9.19 -4.78
CA TRP A 18 -12.65 7.99 -4.52
C TRP A 18 -13.35 6.71 -5.00
N LEU A 19 -14.66 6.55 -4.77
CA LEU A 19 -15.40 5.40 -5.26
C LEU A 19 -15.36 5.30 -6.79
N ASP A 20 -15.53 6.41 -7.49
CA ASP A 20 -15.54 6.45 -8.95
C ASP A 20 -14.16 6.08 -9.52
N ILE A 21 -13.09 6.71 -9.02
CA ILE A 21 -11.71 6.43 -9.44
C ILE A 21 -11.27 5.02 -9.03
N ASN A 22 -11.76 4.49 -7.92
CA ASN A 22 -11.38 3.16 -7.46
C ASN A 22 -11.74 2.05 -8.46
N LEU A 23 -12.84 2.19 -9.19
CA LEU A 23 -13.21 1.25 -10.26
C LEU A 23 -12.21 1.30 -11.42
N GLU A 24 -11.74 2.48 -11.79
CA GLU A 24 -10.70 2.65 -12.82
C GLU A 24 -9.38 2.02 -12.36
N HIS A 25 -8.97 2.29 -11.14
CA HIS A 25 -7.75 1.70 -10.55
C HIS A 25 -7.79 0.17 -10.49
N ILE A 26 -8.96 -0.43 -10.19
CA ILE A 26 -9.12 -1.89 -10.19
C ILE A 26 -8.88 -2.47 -11.59
N ASN A 27 -9.44 -1.82 -12.62
CA ASN A 27 -9.25 -2.25 -14.00
C ASN A 27 -7.79 -2.12 -14.45
N GLU A 28 -7.15 -0.98 -14.16
CA GLU A 28 -5.73 -0.77 -14.46
C GLU A 28 -4.83 -1.79 -13.75
N ALA A 29 -5.10 -2.08 -12.48
CA ALA A 29 -4.36 -3.09 -11.75
C ALA A 29 -4.52 -4.49 -12.38
N ALA A 30 -5.74 -4.87 -12.75
CA ALA A 30 -6.02 -6.14 -13.40
C ALA A 30 -5.30 -6.27 -14.75
N GLU A 31 -5.27 -5.21 -15.56
CA GLU A 31 -4.52 -5.17 -16.83
C GLU A 31 -3.03 -5.27 -16.59
N SER A 32 -2.48 -4.50 -15.63
CA SER A 32 -1.06 -4.52 -15.28
C SER A 32 -0.59 -5.92 -14.87
N ILE A 33 -1.42 -6.66 -14.13
CA ILE A 33 -1.14 -8.05 -13.75
C ILE A 33 -1.12 -8.97 -14.98
N LYS A 34 -2.08 -8.83 -15.90
CA LYS A 34 -2.12 -9.61 -17.16
C LYS A 34 -0.91 -9.34 -18.03
N GLU A 35 -0.49 -8.08 -18.12
CA GLU A 35 0.67 -7.63 -18.88
C GLU A 35 2.00 -7.95 -18.18
N LYS A 36 1.96 -8.37 -16.91
CA LYS A 36 3.12 -8.56 -16.03
C LYS A 36 3.97 -7.29 -15.89
N ASP A 37 3.31 -6.14 -15.92
CA ASP A 37 3.93 -4.83 -15.79
C ASP A 37 3.91 -4.38 -14.31
N MET A 38 5.03 -4.61 -13.63
CA MET A 38 5.18 -4.25 -12.22
C MET A 38 5.24 -2.74 -11.99
N GLY A 39 5.77 -1.98 -12.95
CA GLY A 39 5.82 -0.53 -12.87
C GLY A 39 4.43 0.10 -12.92
N LYS A 40 3.60 -0.34 -13.86
CA LYS A 40 2.20 0.09 -14.00
C LYS A 40 1.38 -0.32 -12.78
N LEU A 41 1.52 -1.56 -12.31
CA LEU A 41 0.84 -2.04 -11.11
C LEU A 41 1.23 -1.21 -9.89
N GLY A 42 2.52 -0.92 -9.71
CA GLY A 42 3.02 -0.13 -8.61
C GLY A 42 2.48 1.29 -8.60
N LYS A 43 2.42 1.93 -9.77
CA LYS A 43 1.87 3.28 -9.92
C LYS A 43 0.41 3.34 -9.45
N VAL A 44 -0.46 2.51 -10.03
CA VAL A 44 -1.89 2.51 -9.68
C VAL A 44 -2.12 2.13 -8.22
N THR A 45 -1.33 1.22 -7.67
CA THR A 45 -1.43 0.80 -6.26
C THR A 45 -1.10 1.96 -5.31
N GLU A 46 -0.02 2.70 -5.58
CA GLU A 46 0.37 3.84 -4.73
C GLU A 46 -0.61 5.01 -4.87
N GLU A 47 -1.12 5.29 -6.06
CA GLU A 47 -2.13 6.31 -6.29
C GLU A 47 -3.43 5.99 -5.53
N ASN A 48 -3.90 4.75 -5.61
CA ASN A 48 -5.07 4.29 -4.86
C ASN A 48 -4.86 4.38 -3.35
N CYS A 49 -3.69 3.95 -2.86
CA CYS A 49 -3.33 4.04 -1.45
C CYS A 49 -3.35 5.49 -0.94
N LYS A 50 -2.73 6.41 -1.67
CA LYS A 50 -2.72 7.84 -1.31
C LYS A 50 -4.12 8.41 -1.25
N PHE A 51 -4.95 8.14 -2.26
CA PHE A 51 -6.30 8.65 -2.31
C PHE A 51 -7.18 8.10 -1.18
N MET A 52 -7.05 6.82 -0.86
CA MET A 52 -7.76 6.23 0.29
C MET A 52 -7.38 6.93 1.61
N HIS A 53 -6.10 7.21 1.83
CA HIS A 53 -5.64 7.94 3.02
C HIS A 53 -6.14 9.39 3.03
N GLU A 54 -6.17 10.06 1.88
CA GLU A 54 -6.72 11.41 1.76
C GLU A 54 -8.22 11.46 2.10
N VAL A 55 -9.00 10.46 1.69
CA VAL A 55 -10.40 10.30 2.11
C VAL A 55 -10.52 10.22 3.63
N MET A 56 -9.64 9.46 4.28
CA MET A 56 -9.65 9.33 5.74
C MET A 56 -9.21 10.62 6.43
N GLU A 57 -8.20 11.30 5.91
CA GLU A 57 -7.69 12.57 6.46
C GLU A 57 -8.71 13.72 6.35
N THR A 58 -9.49 13.74 5.27
CA THR A 58 -10.56 14.74 5.05
C THR A 58 -11.87 14.41 5.76
N SER A 59 -11.95 13.30 6.47
CA SER A 59 -13.11 12.91 7.28
C SER A 59 -13.23 13.76 8.55
N ILE A 60 -14.41 13.79 9.14
CA ILE A 60 -14.66 14.53 10.40
C ILE A 60 -15.22 13.55 11.45
N PRO A 61 -14.47 13.21 12.49
CA PRO A 61 -13.07 13.62 12.76
C PRO A 61 -12.08 13.02 11.75
N SER A 62 -10.97 13.73 11.54
CA SER A 62 -9.88 13.25 10.67
C SER A 62 -9.27 11.95 11.18
N ILE A 63 -8.99 11.03 10.27
CA ILE A 63 -8.38 9.74 10.57
C ILE A 63 -7.01 9.69 9.89
N VAL A 64 -5.95 9.63 10.69
CA VAL A 64 -4.56 9.59 10.22
C VAL A 64 -3.88 8.37 10.80
N TYR A 65 -3.42 7.47 9.93
CA TYR A 65 -2.66 6.28 10.32
C TYR A 65 -1.15 6.44 10.19
N MET A 66 -0.69 7.42 9.39
CA MET A 66 0.73 7.65 9.14
C MET A 66 1.48 8.07 10.40
N THR A 67 2.55 7.37 10.72
CA THR A 67 3.50 7.70 11.79
C THR A 67 4.80 8.22 11.21
N GLY A 68 5.70 8.74 12.06
CA GLY A 68 7.04 9.13 11.62
C GLY A 68 7.82 7.95 11.01
N ILE A 69 7.67 6.74 11.56
CA ILE A 69 8.29 5.53 11.00
C ILE A 69 7.67 5.18 9.65
N THR A 70 6.35 5.28 9.52
CA THR A 70 5.65 5.08 8.25
C THR A 70 6.23 5.99 7.17
N ASN A 71 6.31 7.28 7.43
CA ASN A 71 6.85 8.26 6.49
C ASN A 71 8.31 7.98 6.14
N SER A 72 9.14 7.61 7.12
CA SER A 72 10.54 7.22 6.86
C SER A 72 10.64 6.00 5.92
N CYS A 73 9.75 5.02 6.07
CA CYS A 73 9.69 3.89 5.13
C CYS A 73 9.30 4.33 3.71
N LEU A 74 8.36 5.27 3.57
CA LEU A 74 7.97 5.79 2.26
C LEU A 74 9.10 6.57 1.59
N ASP A 75 9.87 7.34 2.35
CA ASP A 75 11.05 8.05 1.85
C ASP A 75 12.12 7.07 1.34
N ILE A 76 12.34 5.95 2.04
CA ILE A 76 13.23 4.88 1.61
C ILE A 76 12.75 4.25 0.30
N VAL A 77 11.46 3.95 0.18
CA VAL A 77 10.87 3.42 -1.06
C VAL A 77 11.12 4.38 -2.22
N LYS A 78 10.89 5.68 -2.01
CA LYS A 78 11.12 6.71 -3.02
C LYS A 78 12.59 6.80 -3.44
N ASP A 79 13.52 6.76 -2.48
CA ASP A 79 14.96 6.76 -2.76
C ASP A 79 15.39 5.52 -3.56
N LEU A 80 14.96 4.34 -3.14
CA LEU A 80 15.28 3.10 -3.84
C LEU A 80 14.73 3.06 -5.27
N LYS A 81 13.52 3.60 -5.50
CA LYS A 81 13.00 3.78 -6.86
C LYS A 81 13.87 4.69 -7.71
N ALA A 82 14.31 5.83 -7.16
CA ALA A 82 15.19 6.76 -7.84
C ALA A 82 16.55 6.13 -8.20
N ARG A 83 16.98 5.12 -7.42
CA ARG A 83 18.19 4.32 -7.67
C ARG A 83 17.96 3.14 -8.62
N GLY A 84 16.77 3.02 -9.22
CA GLY A 84 16.45 2.03 -10.25
C GLY A 84 15.92 0.69 -9.74
N HIS A 85 15.55 0.58 -8.45
CA HIS A 85 14.91 -0.62 -7.95
C HIS A 85 13.42 -0.65 -8.27
N GLU A 86 12.91 -1.81 -8.65
CA GLU A 86 11.47 -2.03 -8.86
C GLU A 86 10.81 -2.43 -7.55
N LEU A 87 10.09 -1.50 -6.96
CA LEU A 87 9.28 -1.72 -5.76
C LEU A 87 8.15 -0.71 -5.70
N PHE A 88 7.12 -1.03 -4.95
CA PHE A 88 6.04 -0.12 -4.62
C PHE A 88 5.45 -0.47 -3.26
N TYR A 89 4.64 0.44 -2.71
CA TYR A 89 4.05 0.25 -1.40
C TYR A 89 2.52 0.31 -1.44
N THR A 90 1.92 -0.26 -0.40
CA THR A 90 0.54 0.00 -0.01
C THR A 90 0.40 0.00 1.51
N ILE A 91 -0.59 0.71 2.01
CA ILE A 91 -0.91 0.83 3.43
C ILE A 91 -2.42 0.76 3.56
N ASP A 92 -2.90 -0.13 4.43
CA ASP A 92 -4.32 -0.25 4.74
C ASP A 92 -4.71 0.62 5.96
N ALA A 93 -5.72 0.20 6.69
CA ALA A 93 -6.13 0.81 7.95
C ALA A 93 -5.12 0.50 9.06
N GLY A 94 -4.09 1.30 9.17
CA GLY A 94 -3.01 1.16 10.15
C GLY A 94 -1.70 1.76 9.64
N PRO A 95 -0.66 1.82 10.48
CA PRO A 95 0.64 2.40 10.11
C PRO A 95 1.59 1.42 9.40
N GLN A 96 1.17 0.15 9.20
CA GLN A 96 2.02 -0.90 8.64
C GLN A 96 2.18 -0.75 7.14
N VAL A 97 3.41 -0.53 6.70
CA VAL A 97 3.76 -0.43 5.28
C VAL A 97 3.98 -1.83 4.71
N LYS A 98 3.31 -2.13 3.60
CA LYS A 98 3.57 -3.32 2.78
C LYS A 98 4.38 -2.88 1.57
N ILE A 99 5.54 -3.48 1.38
CA ILE A 99 6.40 -3.21 0.22
C ILE A 99 6.41 -4.43 -0.67
N ILE A 100 6.04 -4.25 -1.91
CA ILE A 100 6.09 -5.26 -2.95
C ILE A 100 7.30 -4.95 -3.83
N CYS A 101 8.11 -5.97 -4.09
CA CYS A 101 9.35 -5.81 -4.85
C CYS A 101 9.75 -7.09 -5.59
N ASN A 102 10.66 -6.96 -6.53
CA ASN A 102 11.37 -8.11 -7.07
C ASN A 102 12.26 -8.76 -6.01
N SER A 103 12.42 -10.08 -6.09
CA SER A 103 13.25 -10.84 -5.15
C SER A 103 14.68 -10.30 -5.03
N ASN A 104 15.25 -9.79 -6.12
CA ASN A 104 16.59 -9.21 -6.17
C ASN A 104 16.74 -7.94 -5.31
N SER A 105 15.65 -7.21 -5.07
CA SER A 105 15.65 -5.96 -4.30
C SER A 105 15.30 -6.18 -2.81
N SER A 106 14.83 -7.37 -2.43
CA SER A 106 14.32 -7.62 -1.08
C SER A 106 15.36 -7.40 0.01
N GLN A 107 16.60 -7.79 -0.22
CA GLN A 107 17.67 -7.65 0.79
C GLN A 107 18.06 -6.18 1.00
N ILE A 108 18.24 -5.40 -0.08
CA ILE A 108 18.60 -3.99 0.06
C ILE A 108 17.47 -3.19 0.73
N ILE A 109 16.21 -3.50 0.43
CA ILE A 109 15.06 -2.85 1.09
C ILE A 109 15.09 -3.12 2.59
N LYS A 110 15.31 -4.37 2.98
CA LYS A 110 15.41 -4.76 4.39
C LYS A 110 16.55 -4.03 5.11
N ASP A 111 17.73 -4.01 4.51
CA ASP A 111 18.92 -3.37 5.09
C ASP A 111 18.74 -1.85 5.24
N GLU A 112 18.20 -1.19 4.24
CA GLU A 112 17.89 0.25 4.29
C GLU A 112 16.87 0.59 5.38
N ILE A 113 15.80 -0.19 5.49
CA ILE A 113 14.78 0.04 6.53
C ILE A 113 15.34 -0.19 7.92
N LEU A 114 16.07 -1.29 8.14
CA LEU A 114 16.67 -1.59 9.45
C LEU A 114 17.74 -0.57 9.87
N SER A 115 18.50 -0.05 8.92
CA SER A 115 19.56 0.92 9.21
C SER A 115 19.06 2.35 9.42
N LYS A 116 17.97 2.74 8.76
CA LYS A 116 17.49 4.12 8.73
C LYS A 116 16.24 4.38 9.58
N THR A 117 15.59 3.33 10.08
CA THR A 117 14.38 3.48 10.90
C THR A 117 14.47 2.71 12.21
N LYS A 118 13.58 3.05 13.14
CA LYS A 118 13.40 2.31 14.40
C LYS A 118 12.29 1.27 14.29
N ILE A 119 12.16 0.64 13.14
CA ILE A 119 11.17 -0.41 12.92
C ILE A 119 11.41 -1.57 13.91
N LYS A 120 10.33 -2.14 14.45
CA LYS A 120 10.43 -3.24 15.41
C LYS A 120 10.53 -4.59 14.75
N GLU A 121 9.85 -4.75 13.61
CA GLU A 121 9.71 -6.03 12.93
C GLU A 121 9.57 -5.83 11.43
N ILE A 122 10.19 -6.72 10.66
CA ILE A 122 9.99 -6.88 9.22
C ILE A 122 9.58 -8.32 8.96
N ILE A 123 8.39 -8.50 8.40
CA ILE A 123 7.91 -9.80 7.94
C ILE A 123 8.24 -9.95 6.46
N HIS A 124 9.15 -10.87 6.15
CA HIS A 124 9.49 -11.19 4.76
C HIS A 124 8.64 -12.37 4.28
N THR A 125 7.91 -12.15 3.22
CA THR A 125 7.05 -13.17 2.61
C THR A 125 7.11 -13.10 1.08
N LYS A 126 6.45 -14.01 0.42
CA LYS A 126 6.31 -14.07 -1.03
C LYS A 126 4.86 -14.36 -1.42
N VAL A 127 4.54 -14.19 -2.69
CA VAL A 127 3.21 -14.48 -3.22
C VAL A 127 2.78 -15.91 -2.84
N GLY A 128 1.59 -16.04 -2.27
CA GLY A 128 1.00 -17.31 -1.89
C GLY A 128 0.46 -18.10 -3.09
N GLY A 129 0.10 -19.34 -2.84
CA GLY A 129 -0.62 -20.18 -3.81
C GLY A 129 -2.10 -19.82 -3.91
N PRO A 130 -2.83 -20.46 -4.83
CA PRO A 130 -4.28 -20.31 -4.93
C PRO A 130 -4.98 -20.82 -3.66
N PRO A 131 -6.21 -20.37 -3.39
CA PRO A 131 -6.98 -20.88 -2.26
C PRO A 131 -7.25 -22.38 -2.40
N SER A 132 -7.26 -23.09 -1.27
CA SER A 132 -7.59 -24.51 -1.19
C SER A 132 -8.63 -24.74 -0.09
N LEU A 133 -9.50 -25.76 -0.30
CA LEU A 133 -10.42 -26.19 0.73
C LEU A 133 -9.66 -26.99 1.79
N ILE A 134 -9.86 -26.63 3.05
CA ILE A 134 -9.41 -27.46 4.18
C ILE A 134 -10.50 -28.48 4.43
N ASN A 135 -10.20 -29.76 4.14
CA ASN A 135 -11.09 -30.85 4.57
C ASN A 135 -10.92 -30.99 6.08
N GLU A 136 -11.93 -30.61 6.84
CA GLU A 136 -12.03 -30.97 8.26
C GLU A 136 -12.25 -32.48 8.35
N ASN A 137 -11.26 -33.22 8.85
CA ASN A 137 -11.39 -34.61 9.24
C ASN A 137 -11.98 -34.71 10.65
#